data_1e6210c4ff22ffa8ee8014d5fa3c7045
#
_entry.id   1e6210c4ff22ffa8ee8014d5fa3c7045
#
_cell.length_a   1.000
_cell.length_b   1.000
_cell.length_c   1.000
_cell.angle_alpha   90.00
_cell.angle_beta   90.00
_cell.angle_gamma   90.00
#
_symmetry.space_group_name_H-M   'P 1'
#
loop_
_entity.id
_entity.type
_entity.pdbx_description
1 polymer ?
#
loop_
_entity_poly.entity_id
_entity_poly.type
_entity_poly.pdbx_seq_one_letter_code
_entity_poly.pdbx_strand_id
1 'polypeptide(L)'
;MITIIMAIALYIIVTLLYKTILTDKPNYFAGYRTPKSLQSEKHWQFAQAYATNLIQKLCPILLIIGIIQLVIEIALGYEEQSSIVSVILLFITVIIVYIKTEGRLKKL
;
A
#
# COMPACT_ATOMS: atom_id res chain seq x y z
N MET A 1 -4.31 12.30 12.07
CA MET A 1 -5.65 11.78 11.69
C MET A 1 -5.68 11.26 10.27
N ILE A 2 -5.13 12.00 9.33
CA ILE A 2 -5.08 11.58 7.91
C ILE A 2 -4.38 10.23 7.73
N THR A 3 -3.26 10.00 8.41
CA THR A 3 -2.53 8.73 8.32
C THR A 3 -3.37 7.54 8.80
N ILE A 4 -4.16 7.71 9.86
CA ILE A 4 -5.04 6.66 10.37
C ILE A 4 -6.10 6.30 9.33
N ILE A 5 -6.76 7.31 8.77
CA ILE A 5 -7.79 7.13 7.74
C ILE A 5 -7.18 6.47 6.51
N MET A 6 -6.00 6.91 6.09
CA MET A 6 -5.27 6.36 4.95
C MET A 6 -4.93 4.88 5.17
N ALA A 7 -4.44 4.51 6.34
CA ALA A 7 -4.07 3.12 6.65
C ALA A 7 -5.30 2.20 6.61
N ILE A 8 -6.40 2.62 7.20
CA ILE A 8 -7.66 1.85 7.20
C ILE A 8 -8.20 1.74 5.79
N ALA A 9 -8.23 2.83 5.03
CA ALA A 9 -8.72 2.86 3.67
C ALA A 9 -7.88 1.96 2.75
N LEU A 10 -6.57 2.03 2.84
CA LEU A 10 -5.67 1.17 2.06
C LEU A 10 -5.93 -0.31 2.35
N TYR A 11 -6.05 -0.68 3.62
CA TYR A 11 -6.29 -2.07 3.99
C TYR A 11 -7.60 -2.58 3.39
N ILE A 12 -8.67 -1.80 3.53
CA ILE A 12 -9.99 -2.17 3.00
C ILE A 12 -9.95 -2.25 1.48
N ILE A 13 -9.39 -1.26 0.81
CA ILE A 13 -9.36 -1.19 -0.65
C ILE A 13 -8.55 -2.35 -1.23
N VAL A 14 -7.34 -2.61 -0.75
CA VAL A 14 -6.52 -3.69 -1.31
C VAL A 14 -7.13 -5.05 -1.02
N THR A 15 -7.76 -5.25 0.13
CA THR A 15 -8.43 -6.50 0.45
C THR A 15 -9.61 -6.76 -0.48
N LEU A 16 -10.44 -5.75 -0.70
CA LEU A 16 -11.60 -5.87 -1.60
C LEU A 16 -11.17 -6.08 -3.04
N LEU A 17 -10.17 -5.34 -3.53
CA LEU A 17 -9.66 -5.49 -4.89
C LEU A 17 -9.08 -6.89 -5.11
N TYR A 18 -8.31 -7.40 -4.17
CA TYR A 18 -7.71 -8.72 -4.28
C TYR A 18 -8.78 -9.81 -4.37
N LYS A 19 -9.86 -9.68 -3.60
CA LYS A 19 -10.96 -10.66 -3.61
C LYS A 19 -11.83 -10.60 -4.85
N THR A 20 -11.96 -9.42 -5.49
CA THR A 20 -12.93 -9.20 -6.57
C THR A 20 -12.31 -9.08 -7.96
N ILE A 21 -11.24 -8.29 -8.10
CA ILE A 21 -10.68 -7.90 -9.40
C ILE A 21 -9.31 -8.51 -9.65
N LEU A 22 -8.47 -8.59 -8.61
CA LEU A 22 -7.09 -9.05 -8.74
C LEU A 22 -7.01 -10.58 -8.64
N THR A 23 -7.65 -11.27 -9.59
CA THR A 23 -7.72 -12.73 -9.59
C THR A 23 -6.66 -13.33 -10.51
N ASP A 24 -7.06 -14.20 -11.42
CA ASP A 24 -6.12 -15.03 -12.18
C ASP A 24 -5.49 -14.33 -13.37
N LYS A 25 -6.15 -13.32 -13.92
CA LYS A 25 -5.73 -12.66 -15.16
C LYS A 25 -5.52 -11.16 -14.99
N PRO A 26 -4.56 -10.58 -15.76
CA PRO A 26 -4.39 -9.13 -15.77
C PRO A 26 -5.68 -8.41 -16.17
N ASN A 27 -5.93 -7.28 -15.53
CA ASN A 27 -7.05 -6.40 -15.87
C ASN A 27 -6.51 -5.00 -16.24
N TYR A 28 -7.38 -4.15 -16.78
CA TYR A 28 -6.98 -2.82 -17.25
C TYR A 28 -7.15 -1.72 -16.21
N PHE A 29 -7.71 -2.02 -15.04
CA PHE A 29 -8.22 -0.97 -14.15
C PHE A 29 -7.46 -0.81 -12.85
N ALA A 30 -6.99 -1.88 -12.22
CA ALA A 30 -6.48 -1.81 -10.86
C ALA A 30 -5.42 -2.86 -10.59
N GLY A 31 -4.68 -2.66 -9.50
CA GLY A 31 -3.69 -3.59 -9.00
C GLY A 31 -2.26 -3.15 -9.26
N TYR A 32 -1.33 -4.00 -8.89
CA TYR A 32 0.08 -3.79 -9.13
C TYR A 32 0.38 -4.07 -10.61
N ARG A 33 0.75 -3.05 -11.36
CA ARG A 33 0.88 -3.12 -12.82
C ARG A 33 2.21 -2.55 -13.29
N THR A 34 3.22 -3.40 -13.37
CA THR A 34 4.52 -3.06 -13.94
C THR A 34 4.78 -3.96 -15.16
N PRO A 35 5.74 -3.61 -16.03
CA PRO A 35 6.08 -4.50 -17.16
C PRO A 35 6.39 -5.92 -16.71
N LYS A 36 7.04 -6.09 -15.55
CA LYS A 36 7.36 -7.44 -15.04
C LYS A 36 6.12 -8.18 -14.56
N SER A 37 5.18 -7.51 -13.91
CA SER A 37 3.94 -8.14 -13.45
C SER A 37 3.03 -8.55 -14.59
N LEU A 38 3.15 -7.90 -15.74
CA LEU A 38 2.33 -8.16 -16.94
C LEU A 38 2.95 -9.17 -17.90
N GLN A 39 4.12 -9.74 -17.59
CA GLN A 39 4.80 -10.69 -18.48
C GLN A 39 4.04 -12.00 -18.68
N SER A 40 3.34 -12.47 -17.66
CA SER A 40 2.57 -13.70 -17.71
C SER A 40 1.51 -13.71 -16.62
N GLU A 41 0.58 -14.67 -16.70
CA GLU A 41 -0.40 -14.85 -15.62
C GLU A 41 0.26 -15.21 -14.29
N LYS A 42 1.34 -16.01 -14.33
CA LYS A 42 2.10 -16.36 -13.14
C LYS A 42 2.71 -15.11 -12.47
N HIS A 43 3.33 -14.23 -13.27
CA HIS A 43 3.90 -12.98 -12.75
C HIS A 43 2.81 -12.07 -12.19
N TRP A 44 1.68 -11.96 -12.87
CA TRP A 44 0.55 -11.17 -12.43
C TRP A 44 0.02 -11.67 -11.08
N GLN A 45 -0.28 -12.97 -11.00
CA GLN A 45 -0.82 -13.57 -9.78
C GLN A 45 0.13 -13.38 -8.59
N PHE A 46 1.42 -13.63 -8.81
CA PHE A 46 2.43 -13.43 -7.78
C PHE A 46 2.49 -11.96 -7.34
N ALA A 47 2.53 -11.03 -8.30
CA ALA A 47 2.64 -9.60 -8.01
C ALA A 47 1.45 -9.10 -7.18
N GLN A 48 0.22 -9.49 -7.57
CA GLN A 48 -0.97 -9.07 -6.84
C GLN A 48 -1.00 -9.64 -5.42
N ALA A 49 -0.72 -10.92 -5.27
CA ALA A 49 -0.70 -11.56 -3.96
C ALA A 49 0.39 -10.96 -3.06
N TYR A 50 1.59 -10.80 -3.60
CA TYR A 50 2.73 -10.28 -2.83
C TYR A 50 2.52 -8.82 -2.43
N ALA A 51 2.13 -7.96 -3.38
CA ALA A 51 1.90 -6.55 -3.11
C ALA A 51 0.76 -6.34 -2.11
N THR A 52 -0.36 -7.05 -2.29
CA THR A 52 -1.49 -6.97 -1.37
C THR A 52 -1.10 -7.40 0.04
N ASN A 53 -0.41 -8.53 0.18
CA ASN A 53 0.06 -9.02 1.46
C ASN A 53 1.01 -8.02 2.13
N LEU A 54 1.92 -7.43 1.36
CA LEU A 54 2.87 -6.44 1.86
C LEU A 54 2.17 -5.17 2.35
N ILE A 55 1.19 -4.66 1.60
CA ILE A 55 0.39 -3.51 2.01
C ILE A 55 -0.38 -3.83 3.29
N GLN A 56 -0.99 -5.01 3.38
CA GLN A 56 -1.70 -5.43 4.58
C GLN A 56 -0.79 -5.52 5.81
N LYS A 57 0.48 -5.87 5.63
CA LYS A 57 1.45 -5.89 6.72
C LYS A 57 1.93 -4.49 7.10
N LEU A 58 1.98 -3.57 6.16
CA LEU A 58 2.39 -2.19 6.41
C LEU A 58 1.28 -1.35 7.06
N CYS A 59 0.03 -1.67 6.82
CA CYS A 59 -1.10 -0.91 7.37
C CYS A 59 -1.11 -0.82 8.89
N PRO A 60 -0.88 -1.88 9.67
CA PRO A 60 -0.78 -1.77 11.13
C PRO A 60 0.34 -0.83 11.59
N ILE A 61 1.47 -0.84 10.89
CA ILE A 61 2.60 0.05 11.18
C ILE A 61 2.19 1.50 10.93
N LEU A 62 1.54 1.77 9.81
CA LEU A 62 1.00 3.09 9.49
C LEU A 62 -0.05 3.53 10.51
N LEU A 63 -0.87 2.62 10.99
CA LEU A 63 -1.87 2.92 12.00
C LEU A 63 -1.22 3.36 13.32
N ILE A 64 -0.18 2.68 13.76
CA ILE A 64 0.58 3.05 14.96
C ILE A 64 1.21 4.44 14.79
N ILE A 65 1.85 4.68 13.65
CA ILE A 65 2.43 5.99 13.33
C ILE A 65 1.35 7.07 13.34
N GLY A 66 0.19 6.76 12.77
CA GLY A 66 -0.94 7.69 12.73
C GLY A 66 -1.49 8.05 14.11
N ILE A 67 -1.54 7.09 15.03
CA ILE A 67 -1.96 7.32 16.41
C ILE A 67 -0.98 8.27 17.12
N ILE A 68 0.31 8.05 16.94
CA ILE A 68 1.36 8.92 17.48
C ILE A 68 1.22 10.34 16.92
N GLN A 69 1.02 10.45 15.60
CA GLN A 69 0.80 11.75 14.96
C GLN A 69 -0.44 12.46 15.48
N LEU A 70 -1.53 11.74 15.69
CA LEU A 70 -2.76 12.32 16.21
C LEU A 70 -2.55 12.90 17.62
N VAL A 71 -1.82 12.21 18.48
CA VAL A 71 -1.48 12.70 19.81
C VAL A 71 -0.67 14.00 19.72
N ILE A 72 0.31 14.05 18.82
CA ILE A 72 1.13 15.24 18.60
C ILE A 72 0.29 16.40 18.04
N GLU A 73 -0.61 16.14 17.10
CA GLU A 73 -1.52 17.14 16.55
C GLU A 73 -2.38 17.79 17.62
N ILE A 74 -2.97 16.98 18.50
CA ILE A 74 -3.84 17.46 19.57
C ILE A 74 -3.04 18.24 20.61
N ALA A 75 -1.86 17.72 20.99
CA ALA A 75 -1.04 18.33 22.03
C ALA A 75 -0.35 19.62 21.59
N LEU A 76 0.12 19.70 20.34
CA LEU A 76 0.99 20.77 19.86
C LEU A 76 0.40 21.59 18.71
N GLY A 77 -0.73 21.20 18.14
CA GLY A 77 -1.40 21.94 17.07
C GLY A 77 -0.72 21.91 15.71
N TYR A 78 0.03 20.86 15.39
CA TYR A 78 0.75 20.74 14.12
C TYR A 78 -0.04 19.98 13.05
N GLU A 79 -1.28 20.39 12.75
CA GLU A 79 -2.13 19.70 11.79
C GLU A 79 -1.60 19.77 10.35
N GLU A 80 -1.13 20.93 9.90
CA GLU A 80 -0.59 21.10 8.55
C GLU A 80 0.67 20.28 8.32
N GLN A 81 1.61 20.33 9.25
CA GLN A 81 2.86 19.59 9.19
C GLN A 81 2.59 18.09 9.22
N SER A 82 1.63 17.67 10.01
CA SER A 82 1.23 16.26 10.09
C SER A 82 0.61 15.77 8.78
N SER A 83 -0.16 16.61 8.08
CA SER A 83 -0.72 16.28 6.76
C SER A 83 0.37 16.07 5.73
N ILE A 84 1.41 16.91 5.73
CA ILE A 84 2.58 16.76 4.86
C ILE A 84 3.30 15.45 5.14
N VAL A 85 3.51 15.11 6.41
CA VAL A 85 4.12 13.84 6.82
C VAL A 85 3.29 12.67 6.34
N SER A 86 1.96 12.76 6.40
CA SER A 86 1.07 11.69 5.90
C SER A 86 1.25 11.43 4.41
N VAL A 87 1.38 12.47 3.60
CA VAL A 87 1.64 12.33 2.16
C VAL A 87 3.00 11.68 1.92
N ILE A 88 4.02 12.09 2.65
CA ILE A 88 5.37 11.49 2.57
C ILE A 88 5.31 10.01 2.93
N LEU A 89 4.59 9.63 3.98
CA LEU A 89 4.42 8.24 4.39
C LEU A 89 3.74 7.41 3.30
N LEU A 90 2.75 7.97 2.61
CA LEU A 90 2.10 7.29 1.49
C LEU A 90 3.09 6.99 0.37
N PHE A 91 3.89 7.97 -0.04
CA PHE A 91 4.92 7.77 -1.06
C PHE A 91 5.97 6.73 -0.63
N ILE A 92 6.42 6.77 0.62
CA ILE A 92 7.37 5.79 1.15
C ILE A 92 6.77 4.39 1.07
N THR A 93 5.50 4.22 1.45
CA THR A 93 4.80 2.93 1.39
C THR A 93 4.75 2.40 -0.04
N VAL A 94 4.39 3.26 -1.00
CA VAL A 94 4.33 2.87 -2.43
C VAL A 94 5.72 2.45 -2.92
N ILE A 95 6.76 3.19 -2.57
CA ILE A 95 8.13 2.89 -2.98
C ILE A 95 8.59 1.54 -2.40
N ILE A 96 8.31 1.28 -1.13
CA ILE A 96 8.67 0.00 -0.48
C ILE A 96 7.97 -1.16 -1.18
N VAL A 97 6.68 -1.04 -1.46
CA VAL A 97 5.91 -2.08 -2.16
C VAL A 97 6.50 -2.33 -3.54
N TYR A 98 6.79 -1.26 -4.28
CA TYR A 98 7.37 -1.36 -5.62
C TYR A 98 8.71 -2.09 -5.60
N ILE A 99 9.64 -1.64 -4.77
CA ILE A 99 11.00 -2.20 -4.71
C ILE A 99 10.97 -3.68 -4.33
N LYS A 100 10.21 -4.04 -3.30
CA LYS A 100 10.15 -5.42 -2.83
C LYS A 100 9.47 -6.34 -3.82
N THR A 101 8.37 -5.90 -4.42
CA THR A 101 7.62 -6.70 -5.39
C THR A 101 8.44 -6.92 -6.65
N GLU A 102 9.07 -5.88 -7.20
CA GLU A 102 9.93 -6.00 -8.37
C GLU A 102 11.13 -6.91 -8.10
N GLY A 103 11.74 -6.80 -6.92
CA GLY A 103 12.84 -7.66 -6.53
C GLY A 103 12.48 -9.14 -6.50
N ARG A 104 11.25 -9.46 -6.08
CA ARG A 104 10.75 -10.84 -6.10
C ARG A 104 10.38 -11.30 -7.51
N LEU A 105 9.79 -10.42 -8.31
CA LEU A 105 9.43 -10.74 -9.69
C LEU A 105 10.65 -11.09 -10.54
N LYS A 106 11.79 -10.44 -10.29
CA LYS A 106 13.05 -10.76 -10.99
C LYS A 106 13.49 -12.21 -10.78
N LYS A 107 13.09 -12.81 -9.68
CA LYS A 107 13.47 -14.19 -9.33
C LYS A 107 12.52 -15.24 -9.90
N LEU A 108 11.42 -14.83 -10.49
CA LEU A 108 10.53 -15.73 -11.19
C LEU A 108 11.04 -16.01 -12.60
#